data_922a8f60c6892175897a1f47b107702b
#
_entry.id   922a8f60c6892175897a1f47b107702b
#
_cell.length_a   1.000
_cell.length_b   1.000
_cell.length_c   1.000
_cell.angle_alpha   90.00
_cell.angle_beta   90.00
_cell.angle_gamma   90.00
#
_symmetry.space_group_name_H-M   'P 1'
#
loop_
_entity.id
_entity.type
_entity.pdbx_description
1 polymer ?
#
loop_
_entity_poly.entity_id
_entity_poly.type
_entity_poly.pdbx_seq_one_letter_code
_entity_poly.pdbx_strand_id
1 'polypeptide(L)'
;MPTFSTLRRDADEFVVHTRFAEALRGQTILITGATGLIGATLVRCLCALNQVHALGLRLLLPVRSVDKARRLLPADCGLLFQSTLSELSATCPARSVDYIIHGAAPTASKSFVAQPVETLDAIFNGTRAVLDFARAAEAKSIVYLSSIEVYGRITNDEVPITEADQGYVDPLAPRSSYSLGKRAAECLCRAYASEYGTPIKIARLTQTFGAGVGRDDGRVFAMFARAALQKQDITLLSTGETRHNYLYTTDAAEALLTLLFKGTNGEAYNVADADNYASIREVGESVLQSFAPEQRLRIQLQPDAPYPPTTRLRLSTEKLLALGWKPRVGREEMFRRVIEAMQEEE
;
A
#
# COMPACT_ATOMS: atom_id res chain seq x y z
N MET A 1 11.30 22.67 10.02
CA MET A 1 10.36 21.87 9.23
C MET A 1 9.03 21.95 9.91
N PRO A 2 7.91 22.20 9.22
CA PRO A 2 6.63 22.11 9.87
C PRO A 2 6.52 20.66 10.40
N THR A 3 6.30 20.53 11.68
CA THR A 3 5.96 19.27 12.31
C THR A 3 4.55 18.95 11.85
N PHE A 4 4.40 18.16 10.79
CA PHE A 4 3.10 17.69 10.32
C PHE A 4 2.45 16.93 11.47
N SER A 5 1.54 17.61 12.17
CA SER A 5 0.93 17.09 13.39
C SER A 5 0.20 15.77 13.15
N THR A 6 -0.49 15.65 12.00
CA THR A 6 -1.23 14.44 11.63
C THR A 6 -0.33 13.25 11.31
N LEU A 7 0.75 13.44 10.53
CA LEU A 7 1.72 12.38 10.26
C LEU A 7 2.47 11.95 11.52
N ARG A 8 2.73 12.86 12.43
CA ARG A 8 3.34 12.57 13.73
C ARG A 8 2.39 11.81 14.62
N ARG A 9 1.13 12.25 14.73
CA ARG A 9 0.06 11.54 15.46
C ARG A 9 -0.07 10.10 14.98
N ASP A 10 -0.11 9.86 13.66
CA ASP A 10 -0.16 8.52 13.07
C ASP A 10 0.99 7.63 13.54
N ALA A 11 2.21 8.16 13.55
CA ALA A 11 3.39 7.43 14.00
C ALA A 11 3.38 7.17 15.51
N ASP A 12 2.96 8.14 16.32
CA ASP A 12 2.89 8.02 17.78
C ASP A 12 1.79 7.00 18.18
N GLU A 13 0.62 7.01 17.54
CA GLU A 13 -0.43 6.01 17.74
C GLU A 13 0.05 4.60 17.33
N PHE A 14 0.78 4.48 16.23
CA PHE A 14 1.36 3.21 15.82
C PHE A 14 2.31 2.66 16.88
N VAL A 15 3.17 3.48 17.48
CA VAL A 15 4.09 3.07 18.56
C VAL A 15 3.34 2.51 19.76
N VAL A 16 2.20 3.12 20.13
CA VAL A 16 1.38 2.66 21.28
C VAL A 16 0.72 1.30 21.00
N HIS A 17 0.39 1.03 19.74
CA HIS A 17 -0.46 -0.10 19.41
C HIS A 17 0.29 -1.32 18.87
N THR A 18 1.46 -1.13 18.29
CA THR A 18 2.23 -2.25 17.71
C THR A 18 2.76 -3.18 18.79
N ARG A 19 2.77 -4.48 18.49
CA ARG A 19 3.26 -5.54 19.39
C ARG A 19 4.64 -6.05 18.98
N PHE A 20 5.24 -5.45 17.95
CA PHE A 20 6.46 -5.99 17.33
C PHE A 20 7.75 -5.25 17.72
N ALA A 21 7.69 -4.31 18.68
CA ALA A 21 8.86 -3.54 19.10
C ALA A 21 10.06 -4.44 19.45
N GLU A 22 9.87 -5.40 20.36
CA GLU A 22 10.95 -6.29 20.79
C GLU A 22 11.45 -7.22 19.68
N ALA A 23 10.57 -7.69 18.78
CA ALA A 23 10.96 -8.51 17.64
C ALA A 23 11.83 -7.76 16.62
N LEU A 24 11.76 -6.43 16.63
CA LEU A 24 12.53 -5.54 15.76
C LEU A 24 13.89 -5.11 16.37
N ARG A 25 14.16 -5.44 17.63
CA ARG A 25 15.37 -5.00 18.34
C ARG A 25 16.65 -5.54 17.68
N GLY A 26 17.55 -4.63 17.33
CA GLY A 26 18.83 -4.92 16.68
C GLY A 26 18.72 -5.44 15.24
N GLN A 27 17.51 -5.49 14.67
CA GLN A 27 17.28 -6.04 13.34
C GLN A 27 17.60 -5.03 12.22
N THR A 28 17.82 -5.55 11.03
CA THR A 28 18.00 -4.76 9.80
C THR A 28 16.85 -5.05 8.84
N ILE A 29 16.11 -4.02 8.44
CA ILE A 29 15.00 -4.12 7.50
C ILE A 29 15.33 -3.38 6.21
N LEU A 30 15.22 -4.06 5.08
CA LEU A 30 15.24 -3.42 3.76
C LEU A 30 13.81 -3.14 3.30
N ILE A 31 13.53 -1.88 2.94
CA ILE A 31 12.21 -1.44 2.47
C ILE A 31 12.36 -0.85 1.07
N THR A 32 11.92 -1.58 0.06
CA THR A 32 11.83 -1.03 -1.29
C THR A 32 10.50 -0.29 -1.47
N GLY A 33 10.51 0.80 -2.22
CA GLY A 33 9.31 1.66 -2.34
C GLY A 33 9.09 2.57 -1.13
N ALA A 34 10.14 2.86 -0.37
CA ALA A 34 10.12 3.69 0.84
C ALA A 34 9.56 5.12 0.62
N THR A 35 9.58 5.64 -0.61
CA THR A 35 9.03 6.96 -0.96
C THR A 35 7.58 6.91 -1.49
N GLY A 36 6.97 5.72 -1.57
CA GLY A 36 5.55 5.55 -1.86
C GLY A 36 4.70 5.78 -0.60
N LEU A 37 3.38 5.92 -0.76
CA LEU A 37 2.47 6.23 0.34
C LEU A 37 2.60 5.26 1.52
N ILE A 38 2.45 3.95 1.27
CA ILE A 38 2.54 2.93 2.32
C ILE A 38 3.98 2.80 2.85
N GLY A 39 4.97 2.80 1.96
CA GLY A 39 6.37 2.72 2.34
C GLY A 39 6.82 3.88 3.23
N ALA A 40 6.44 5.11 2.89
CA ALA A 40 6.78 6.29 3.68
C ALA A 40 6.08 6.30 5.06
N THR A 41 4.82 5.84 5.12
CA THR A 41 4.12 5.67 6.40
C THR A 41 4.83 4.62 7.26
N LEU A 42 5.15 3.45 6.70
CA LEU A 42 5.87 2.39 7.42
C LEU A 42 7.23 2.88 7.94
N VAL A 43 8.01 3.61 7.12
CA VAL A 43 9.29 4.18 7.54
C VAL A 43 9.10 5.14 8.72
N ARG A 44 8.11 6.05 8.67
CA ARG A 44 7.81 6.97 9.78
C ARG A 44 7.44 6.22 11.05
N CYS A 45 6.58 5.22 10.95
CA CYS A 45 6.17 4.37 12.08
C CYS A 45 7.36 3.64 12.70
N LEU A 46 8.21 3.03 11.89
CA LEU A 46 9.40 2.31 12.36
C LEU A 46 10.46 3.24 12.96
N CYS A 47 10.64 4.45 12.42
CA CYS A 47 11.52 5.46 13.00
C CYS A 47 11.03 5.91 14.37
N ALA A 48 9.74 6.23 14.51
CA ALA A 48 9.15 6.60 15.78
C ALA A 48 9.29 5.46 16.82
N LEU A 49 9.00 4.23 16.41
CA LEU A 49 9.14 3.05 17.25
C LEU A 49 10.61 2.84 17.71
N ASN A 50 11.56 2.97 16.78
CA ASN A 50 12.98 2.86 17.06
C ASN A 50 13.46 3.93 18.05
N GLN A 51 12.98 5.16 17.88
CA GLN A 51 13.33 6.29 18.75
C GLN A 51 12.76 6.09 20.17
N VAL A 52 11.47 5.73 20.30
CA VAL A 52 10.79 5.60 21.60
C VAL A 52 11.36 4.43 22.42
N HIS A 53 11.63 3.30 21.78
CA HIS A 53 12.08 2.08 22.46
C HIS A 53 13.58 1.82 22.38
N ALA A 54 14.36 2.72 21.79
CA ALA A 54 15.81 2.56 21.59
C ALA A 54 16.17 1.15 21.04
N LEU A 55 15.51 0.75 19.93
CA LEU A 55 15.58 -0.62 19.42
C LEU A 55 16.92 -0.94 18.75
N GLY A 56 17.69 0.06 18.31
CA GLY A 56 18.85 -0.19 17.44
C GLY A 56 18.46 -0.76 16.07
N LEU A 57 17.20 -0.56 15.66
CA LEU A 57 16.67 -0.97 14.37
C LEU A 57 17.36 -0.20 13.24
N ARG A 58 17.82 -0.91 12.23
CA ARG A 58 18.46 -0.33 11.05
C ARG A 58 17.53 -0.47 9.84
N LEU A 59 17.21 0.65 9.20
CA LEU A 59 16.43 0.68 7.96
C LEU A 59 17.36 0.91 6.77
N LEU A 60 17.26 0.06 5.76
CA LEU A 60 17.95 0.18 4.48
C LEU A 60 16.93 0.55 3.42
N LEU A 61 17.09 1.71 2.82
CA LEU A 61 16.08 2.33 1.96
C LEU A 61 16.64 2.59 0.56
N PRO A 62 16.59 1.58 -0.33
CA PRO A 62 16.94 1.77 -1.74
C PRO A 62 15.94 2.69 -2.41
N VAL A 63 16.43 3.77 -3.02
CA VAL A 63 15.61 4.79 -3.67
C VAL A 63 16.21 5.21 -5.02
N ARG A 64 15.37 5.57 -5.98
CA ARG A 64 15.83 6.09 -7.28
C ARG A 64 16.40 7.52 -7.17
N SER A 65 15.94 8.29 -6.20
CA SER A 65 16.40 9.66 -5.94
C SER A 65 16.49 9.89 -4.44
N VAL A 66 17.73 10.04 -3.95
CA VAL A 66 18.01 10.33 -2.52
C VAL A 66 17.45 11.70 -2.13
N ASP A 67 17.55 12.70 -3.02
CA ASP A 67 17.05 14.05 -2.73
C ASP A 67 15.53 14.09 -2.57
N LYS A 68 14.80 13.33 -3.40
CA LYS A 68 13.35 13.17 -3.22
C LYS A 68 13.03 12.47 -1.90
N ALA A 69 13.77 11.41 -1.55
CA ALA A 69 13.56 10.68 -0.31
C ALA A 69 13.79 11.54 0.93
N ARG A 70 14.84 12.35 0.94
CA ARG A 70 15.14 13.29 2.04
C ARG A 70 14.05 14.34 2.28
N ARG A 71 13.29 14.70 1.26
CA ARG A 71 12.15 15.63 1.40
C ARG A 71 10.91 14.96 1.97
N LEU A 72 10.74 13.66 1.76
CA LEU A 72 9.53 12.91 2.12
C LEU A 72 9.64 12.15 3.43
N LEU A 73 10.86 11.77 3.83
CA LEU A 73 11.10 10.89 4.98
C LEU A 73 11.73 11.67 6.14
N PRO A 74 11.61 11.20 7.39
CA PRO A 74 12.31 11.78 8.52
C PRO A 74 13.83 11.84 8.29
N ALA A 75 14.51 12.83 8.84
CA ALA A 75 15.95 13.03 8.64
C ALA A 75 16.78 11.81 9.08
N ASP A 76 16.38 11.18 10.19
CA ASP A 76 17.06 10.03 10.78
C ASP A 76 16.36 8.71 10.46
N CYS A 77 15.76 8.60 9.26
CA CYS A 77 14.94 7.45 8.88
C CYS A 77 15.72 6.18 8.54
N GLY A 78 17.04 6.19 8.66
CA GLY A 78 17.90 5.07 8.27
C GLY A 78 18.81 5.40 7.11
N LEU A 79 19.40 4.39 6.48
CA LEU A 79 20.37 4.55 5.41
C LEU A 79 19.68 4.62 4.05
N LEU A 80 19.60 5.82 3.48
CA LEU A 80 19.18 6.07 2.11
C LEU A 80 20.36 5.82 1.15
N PHE A 81 20.14 5.01 0.12
CA PHE A 81 21.10 4.81 -0.96
C PHE A 81 20.43 4.74 -2.31
N GLN A 82 21.13 5.26 -3.32
CA GLN A 82 20.61 5.25 -4.69
C GLN A 82 20.72 3.83 -5.27
N SER A 83 19.62 3.28 -5.71
CA SER A 83 19.55 1.96 -6.34
C SER A 83 18.31 1.81 -7.20
N THR A 84 18.43 1.03 -8.26
CA THR A 84 17.30 0.34 -8.90
C THR A 84 17.13 -1.04 -8.28
N LEU A 85 16.01 -1.72 -8.54
CA LEU A 85 15.83 -3.08 -8.02
C LEU A 85 16.79 -4.08 -8.65
N SER A 86 17.13 -3.92 -9.94
CA SER A 86 18.10 -4.76 -10.65
C SER A 86 19.54 -4.60 -10.15
N GLU A 87 19.86 -3.45 -9.54
CA GLU A 87 21.20 -3.15 -9.01
C GLU A 87 21.31 -3.45 -7.51
N LEU A 88 20.22 -3.87 -6.86
CA LEU A 88 20.14 -4.02 -5.41
C LEU A 88 21.27 -4.86 -4.82
N SER A 89 21.61 -5.99 -5.43
CA SER A 89 22.69 -6.86 -4.97
C SER A 89 24.07 -6.22 -5.03
N ALA A 90 24.28 -5.29 -5.97
CA ALA A 90 25.55 -4.58 -6.14
C ALA A 90 25.66 -3.31 -5.27
N THR A 91 24.53 -2.65 -5.01
CA THR A 91 24.49 -1.34 -4.38
C THR A 91 24.14 -1.39 -2.89
N CYS A 92 23.54 -2.48 -2.41
CA CYS A 92 23.15 -2.60 -1.01
C CYS A 92 24.40 -2.57 -0.10
N PRO A 93 24.48 -1.65 0.87
CA PRO A 93 25.65 -1.48 1.71
C PRO A 93 25.81 -2.58 2.79
N ALA A 94 24.79 -3.43 2.96
CA ALA A 94 24.82 -4.54 3.90
C ALA A 94 24.79 -5.90 3.18
N ARG A 95 25.61 -6.83 3.63
CA ARG A 95 25.64 -8.21 3.10
C ARG A 95 24.52 -9.10 3.67
N SER A 96 24.05 -8.80 4.88
CA SER A 96 22.95 -9.50 5.53
C SER A 96 21.82 -8.52 5.89
N VAL A 97 20.59 -8.96 5.69
CA VAL A 97 19.37 -8.22 6.00
C VAL A 97 18.41 -9.19 6.66
N ASP A 98 17.90 -8.83 7.84
CA ASP A 98 17.01 -9.74 8.57
C ASP A 98 15.63 -9.82 7.92
N TYR A 99 15.08 -8.70 7.50
CA TYR A 99 13.73 -8.61 6.96
C TYR A 99 13.66 -7.75 5.71
N ILE A 100 12.72 -8.08 4.83
CA ILE A 100 12.48 -7.31 3.60
C ILE A 100 11.00 -7.01 3.46
N ILE A 101 10.67 -5.74 3.19
CA ILE A 101 9.33 -5.32 2.77
C ILE A 101 9.44 -4.76 1.36
N HIS A 102 8.89 -5.51 0.40
CA HIS A 102 9.01 -5.18 -1.01
C HIS A 102 7.73 -4.52 -1.56
N GLY A 103 7.74 -3.17 -1.58
CA GLY A 103 6.64 -2.35 -2.06
C GLY A 103 6.93 -1.53 -3.32
N ALA A 104 8.12 -1.64 -3.91
CA ALA A 104 8.47 -0.88 -5.09
C ALA A 104 7.76 -1.43 -6.33
N ALA A 105 6.79 -0.69 -6.84
CA ALA A 105 6.10 -0.93 -8.12
C ALA A 105 5.49 0.39 -8.63
N PRO A 106 5.26 0.55 -9.94
CA PRO A 106 4.38 1.59 -10.45
C PRO A 106 2.97 1.41 -9.87
N THR A 107 2.32 2.50 -9.43
CA THR A 107 0.96 2.46 -8.84
C THR A 107 0.00 3.46 -9.50
N ALA A 108 0.49 4.32 -10.39
CA ALA A 108 -0.32 5.27 -11.11
C ALA A 108 -1.02 4.60 -12.31
N SER A 109 -2.36 4.57 -12.31
CA SER A 109 -3.14 3.91 -13.37
C SER A 109 -2.83 4.44 -14.78
N LYS A 110 -2.44 5.73 -14.91
CA LYS A 110 -1.98 6.29 -16.18
C LYS A 110 -0.75 5.61 -16.74
N SER A 111 0.18 5.19 -15.87
CA SER A 111 1.41 4.49 -16.26
C SER A 111 1.12 3.10 -16.83
N PHE A 112 0.09 2.41 -16.34
CA PHE A 112 -0.26 1.06 -16.80
C PHE A 112 -0.67 1.03 -18.28
N VAL A 113 -1.23 2.13 -18.77
CA VAL A 113 -1.64 2.29 -20.16
C VAL A 113 -0.55 2.93 -21.01
N ALA A 114 0.15 3.94 -20.46
CA ALA A 114 1.17 4.69 -21.20
C ALA A 114 2.50 3.94 -21.31
N GLN A 115 2.83 3.07 -20.34
CA GLN A 115 4.10 2.36 -20.22
C GLN A 115 3.86 0.91 -19.74
N PRO A 116 3.10 0.09 -20.50
CA PRO A 116 2.74 -1.26 -20.05
C PRO A 116 3.94 -2.22 -19.97
N VAL A 117 4.92 -2.08 -20.84
CA VAL A 117 6.14 -2.91 -20.84
C VAL A 117 6.96 -2.63 -19.59
N GLU A 118 7.25 -1.37 -19.31
CA GLU A 118 8.01 -0.93 -18.14
C GLU A 118 7.25 -1.28 -16.83
N THR A 119 5.91 -1.26 -16.88
CA THR A 119 5.08 -1.67 -15.74
C THR A 119 5.26 -3.15 -15.44
N LEU A 120 5.19 -4.03 -16.46
CA LEU A 120 5.41 -5.46 -16.32
C LEU A 120 6.83 -5.76 -15.85
N ASP A 121 7.83 -5.14 -16.48
CA ASP A 121 9.25 -5.34 -16.17
C ASP A 121 9.57 -4.92 -14.73
N ALA A 122 9.14 -3.74 -14.31
CA ALA A 122 9.36 -3.26 -12.94
C ALA A 122 8.71 -4.17 -11.89
N ILE A 123 7.53 -4.76 -12.17
CA ILE A 123 6.84 -5.65 -11.24
C ILE A 123 7.49 -7.02 -11.23
N PHE A 124 7.68 -7.66 -12.37
CA PHE A 124 8.13 -9.06 -12.45
C PHE A 124 9.64 -9.17 -12.23
N ASN A 125 10.45 -8.50 -13.04
CA ASN A 125 11.92 -8.57 -12.93
C ASN A 125 12.42 -7.86 -11.67
N GLY A 126 11.75 -6.75 -11.25
CA GLY A 126 12.04 -6.10 -9.99
C GLY A 126 11.79 -7.01 -8.78
N THR A 127 10.68 -7.78 -8.78
CA THR A 127 10.42 -8.76 -7.73
C THR A 127 11.44 -9.90 -7.76
N ARG A 128 11.81 -10.42 -8.94
CA ARG A 128 12.86 -11.43 -9.08
C ARG A 128 14.16 -10.97 -8.45
N ALA A 129 14.61 -9.75 -8.77
CA ALA A 129 15.86 -9.20 -8.24
C ALA A 129 15.85 -9.09 -6.70
N VAL A 130 14.72 -8.70 -6.12
CA VAL A 130 14.56 -8.65 -4.65
C VAL A 130 14.56 -10.05 -4.03
N LEU A 131 13.94 -11.04 -4.67
CA LEU A 131 13.94 -12.43 -4.20
C LEU A 131 15.35 -13.07 -4.29
N ASP A 132 16.09 -12.81 -5.36
CA ASP A 132 17.47 -13.25 -5.50
C ASP A 132 18.37 -12.62 -4.42
N PHE A 133 18.22 -11.31 -4.19
CA PHE A 133 18.90 -10.62 -3.11
C PHE A 133 18.54 -11.22 -1.74
N ALA A 134 17.26 -11.47 -1.49
CA ALA A 134 16.78 -12.02 -0.22
C ALA A 134 17.39 -13.40 0.10
N ARG A 135 17.53 -14.25 -0.93
CA ARG A 135 18.21 -15.56 -0.81
C ARG A 135 19.69 -15.38 -0.48
N ALA A 136 20.39 -14.52 -1.21
CA ALA A 136 21.82 -14.27 -0.98
C ALA A 136 22.10 -13.62 0.38
N ALA A 137 21.17 -12.80 0.88
CA ALA A 137 21.26 -12.16 2.19
C ALA A 137 20.74 -13.03 3.35
N GLU A 138 20.24 -14.24 3.06
CA GLU A 138 19.63 -15.17 4.04
C GLU A 138 18.53 -14.50 4.89
N ALA A 139 17.64 -13.72 4.24
CA ALA A 139 16.60 -12.97 4.91
C ALA A 139 15.64 -13.90 5.68
N LYS A 140 15.37 -13.58 6.94
CA LYS A 140 14.52 -14.37 7.84
C LYS A 140 13.04 -14.33 7.45
N SER A 141 12.60 -13.22 6.85
CA SER A 141 11.22 -13.05 6.39
C SER A 141 11.09 -11.91 5.38
N ILE A 142 10.18 -12.11 4.43
CA ILE A 142 9.90 -11.17 3.34
C ILE A 142 8.39 -10.96 3.25
N VAL A 143 7.95 -9.72 3.02
CA VAL A 143 6.58 -9.41 2.63
C VAL A 143 6.59 -8.69 1.28
N TYR A 144 5.90 -9.28 0.30
CA TYR A 144 5.65 -8.68 -1.00
C TYR A 144 4.31 -7.96 -1.02
N LEU A 145 4.30 -6.68 -1.40
CA LEU A 145 3.08 -5.89 -1.54
C LEU A 145 2.44 -6.17 -2.91
N SER A 146 1.42 -6.98 -2.90
CA SER A 146 0.52 -7.21 -4.03
C SER A 146 -0.67 -6.24 -3.99
N SER A 147 -1.71 -6.50 -4.73
CA SER A 147 -2.85 -5.59 -4.92
C SER A 147 -4.15 -6.37 -5.07
N ILE A 148 -5.26 -5.75 -4.66
CA ILE A 148 -6.63 -6.18 -4.96
C ILE A 148 -6.84 -6.40 -6.48
N GLU A 149 -6.08 -5.74 -7.34
CA GLU A 149 -6.22 -5.89 -8.80
C GLU A 149 -5.86 -7.30 -9.32
N VAL A 150 -5.20 -8.14 -8.51
CA VAL A 150 -4.97 -9.55 -8.88
C VAL A 150 -6.27 -10.34 -9.00
N TYR A 151 -7.35 -9.91 -8.34
CA TYR A 151 -8.64 -10.58 -8.45
C TYR A 151 -9.30 -10.39 -9.82
N GLY A 152 -8.95 -9.32 -10.55
CA GLY A 152 -9.57 -9.03 -11.84
C GLY A 152 -11.04 -8.61 -11.69
N ARG A 153 -11.86 -8.97 -12.68
CA ARG A 153 -13.26 -8.55 -12.73
C ARG A 153 -14.13 -9.55 -11.96
N ILE A 154 -14.62 -9.10 -10.80
CA ILE A 154 -15.67 -9.75 -10.01
C ILE A 154 -16.78 -8.72 -9.83
N THR A 155 -18.03 -9.12 -10.04
CA THR A 155 -19.21 -8.25 -10.01
C THR A 155 -20.26 -8.67 -8.98
N ASN A 156 -20.12 -9.87 -8.39
CA ASN A 156 -20.94 -10.34 -7.29
C ASN A 156 -20.19 -10.17 -5.96
N ASP A 157 -20.80 -9.51 -5.00
CA ASP A 157 -20.27 -9.22 -3.66
C ASP A 157 -21.09 -9.84 -2.52
N GLU A 158 -22.01 -10.77 -2.85
CA GLU A 158 -22.79 -11.50 -1.83
C GLU A 158 -21.88 -12.30 -0.89
N VAL A 159 -20.88 -12.97 -1.47
CA VAL A 159 -19.88 -13.71 -0.72
C VAL A 159 -18.55 -12.96 -0.74
N PRO A 160 -17.90 -12.75 0.41
CA PRO A 160 -16.57 -12.13 0.45
C PRO A 160 -15.53 -12.94 -0.31
N ILE A 161 -14.66 -12.25 -1.04
CA ILE A 161 -13.58 -12.81 -1.86
C ILE A 161 -12.46 -13.28 -0.94
N THR A 162 -12.14 -14.56 -1.01
CA THR A 162 -10.99 -15.16 -0.32
C THR A 162 -9.73 -15.12 -1.19
N GLU A 163 -8.59 -15.51 -0.63
CA GLU A 163 -7.33 -15.56 -1.37
C GLU A 163 -7.30 -16.67 -2.46
N ALA A 164 -8.25 -17.60 -2.42
CA ALA A 164 -8.40 -18.66 -3.42
C ALA A 164 -9.20 -18.22 -4.66
N ASP A 165 -9.95 -17.13 -4.56
CA ASP A 165 -10.81 -16.67 -5.64
C ASP A 165 -10.05 -15.98 -6.76
N GLN A 166 -10.58 -16.07 -7.98
CA GLN A 166 -10.01 -15.43 -9.17
C GLN A 166 -11.14 -15.00 -10.13
N GLY A 167 -11.02 -13.77 -10.62
CA GLY A 167 -11.87 -13.25 -11.70
C GLY A 167 -11.07 -13.08 -13.00
N TYR A 168 -11.77 -12.66 -14.04
CA TYR A 168 -11.18 -12.46 -15.37
C TYR A 168 -10.32 -11.21 -15.44
N VAL A 169 -9.15 -11.34 -16.07
CA VAL A 169 -8.29 -10.23 -16.52
C VAL A 169 -7.99 -10.48 -18.00
N ASP A 170 -8.34 -9.52 -18.85
CA ASP A 170 -8.04 -9.60 -20.28
C ASP A 170 -6.54 -9.49 -20.54
N PRO A 171 -5.86 -10.57 -21.03
CA PRO A 171 -4.42 -10.55 -21.23
C PRO A 171 -3.97 -9.66 -22.39
N LEU A 172 -4.88 -9.27 -23.28
CA LEU A 172 -4.56 -8.44 -24.46
C LEU A 172 -4.80 -6.94 -24.23
N ALA A 173 -5.43 -6.57 -23.12
CA ALA A 173 -5.61 -5.15 -22.77
C ALA A 173 -4.33 -4.56 -22.16
N PRO A 174 -3.73 -3.47 -22.72
CA PRO A 174 -2.50 -2.87 -22.19
C PRO A 174 -2.60 -2.52 -20.68
N ARG A 175 -3.76 -2.09 -20.20
CA ARG A 175 -4.00 -1.80 -18.79
C ARG A 175 -3.81 -3.02 -17.87
N SER A 176 -3.98 -4.21 -18.39
CA SER A 176 -3.80 -5.46 -17.63
C SER A 176 -2.35 -5.75 -17.26
N SER A 177 -1.39 -4.97 -17.80
CA SER A 177 0.03 -5.06 -17.44
C SER A 177 0.27 -5.03 -15.93
N TYR A 178 -0.46 -4.19 -15.19
CA TYR A 178 -0.35 -4.13 -13.73
C TYR A 178 -0.94 -5.38 -13.05
N SER A 179 -2.19 -5.71 -13.35
CA SER A 179 -2.90 -6.82 -12.70
C SER A 179 -2.23 -8.17 -13.00
N LEU A 180 -1.87 -8.41 -14.26
CA LEU A 180 -1.16 -9.62 -14.67
C LEU A 180 0.30 -9.63 -14.18
N GLY A 181 0.97 -8.49 -14.18
CA GLY A 181 2.30 -8.35 -13.58
C GLY A 181 2.29 -8.72 -12.09
N LYS A 182 1.30 -8.25 -11.33
CA LYS A 182 1.12 -8.62 -9.92
C LYS A 182 0.82 -10.11 -9.75
N ARG A 183 -0.07 -10.72 -10.58
CA ARG A 183 -0.31 -12.18 -10.58
C ARG A 183 0.97 -12.97 -10.86
N ALA A 184 1.72 -12.59 -11.89
CA ALA A 184 2.97 -13.24 -12.23
C ALA A 184 4.01 -13.14 -11.11
N ALA A 185 4.11 -11.98 -10.47
CA ALA A 185 4.99 -11.79 -9.32
C ALA A 185 4.55 -12.60 -8.07
N GLU A 186 3.24 -12.76 -7.81
CA GLU A 186 2.76 -13.67 -6.76
C GLU A 186 3.12 -15.13 -7.07
N CYS A 187 2.96 -15.56 -8.32
CA CYS A 187 3.38 -16.88 -8.77
C CYS A 187 4.88 -17.08 -8.58
N LEU A 188 5.69 -16.07 -8.91
CA LEU A 188 7.13 -16.09 -8.70
C LEU A 188 7.48 -16.19 -7.20
N CYS A 189 6.81 -15.41 -6.33
CA CYS A 189 6.98 -15.50 -4.89
C CYS A 189 6.69 -16.92 -4.37
N ARG A 190 5.59 -17.53 -4.83
CA ARG A 190 5.22 -18.90 -4.46
C ARG A 190 6.24 -19.93 -4.96
N ALA A 191 6.73 -19.75 -6.18
CA ALA A 191 7.77 -20.62 -6.74
C ALA A 191 9.06 -20.56 -5.90
N TYR A 192 9.52 -19.35 -5.53
CA TYR A 192 10.69 -19.19 -4.65
C TYR A 192 10.50 -19.80 -3.26
N ALA A 193 9.30 -19.69 -2.70
CA ALA A 193 9.00 -20.35 -1.43
C ALA A 193 9.04 -21.88 -1.56
N SER A 194 8.52 -22.43 -2.65
CA SER A 194 8.44 -23.87 -2.89
C SER A 194 9.79 -24.49 -3.26
N GLU A 195 10.54 -23.85 -4.15
CA GLU A 195 11.78 -24.39 -4.71
C GLU A 195 12.99 -24.15 -3.81
N TYR A 196 13.06 -22.96 -3.19
CA TYR A 196 14.23 -22.54 -2.42
C TYR A 196 13.96 -22.35 -0.92
N GLY A 197 12.73 -22.57 -0.46
CA GLY A 197 12.36 -22.33 0.95
C GLY A 197 12.36 -20.85 1.33
N THR A 198 12.31 -19.92 0.34
CA THR A 198 12.36 -18.47 0.60
C THR A 198 11.19 -18.06 1.49
N PRO A 199 11.42 -17.39 2.64
CA PRO A 199 10.39 -17.12 3.64
C PRO A 199 9.52 -15.89 3.28
N ILE A 200 8.82 -15.96 2.15
CA ILE A 200 8.01 -14.85 1.62
C ILE A 200 6.52 -15.00 1.92
N LYS A 201 5.85 -13.88 2.22
CA LYS A 201 4.41 -13.71 2.35
C LYS A 201 3.93 -12.67 1.35
N ILE A 202 2.69 -12.79 0.92
CA ILE A 202 2.10 -11.93 -0.09
C ILE A 202 0.96 -11.13 0.54
N ALA A 203 1.05 -9.79 0.52
CA ALA A 203 0.04 -8.89 1.03
C ALA A 203 -0.80 -8.33 -0.13
N ARG A 204 -2.04 -8.78 -0.33
CA ARG A 204 -3.00 -8.24 -1.30
C ARG A 204 -3.70 -7.02 -0.71
N LEU A 205 -3.12 -5.85 -0.93
CA LEU A 205 -3.63 -4.60 -0.40
C LEU A 205 -4.85 -4.09 -1.17
N THR A 206 -5.86 -3.65 -0.43
CA THR A 206 -7.03 -2.94 -0.97
C THR A 206 -6.73 -1.47 -1.25
N GLN A 207 -7.77 -0.65 -1.50
CA GLN A 207 -7.66 0.81 -1.63
C GLN A 207 -7.14 1.40 -0.32
N THR A 208 -5.85 1.69 -0.28
CA THR A 208 -5.15 2.15 0.91
C THR A 208 -4.76 3.61 0.77
N PHE A 209 -5.16 4.43 1.74
CA PHE A 209 -4.80 5.84 1.80
C PHE A 209 -4.70 6.36 3.24
N GLY A 210 -4.13 7.55 3.44
CA GLY A 210 -3.92 8.15 4.75
C GLY A 210 -3.28 9.53 4.65
N ALA A 211 -2.85 10.10 5.76
CA ALA A 211 -2.34 11.47 5.88
C ALA A 211 -1.15 11.81 4.94
N GLY A 212 -0.43 10.81 4.44
CA GLY A 212 0.64 11.02 3.45
C GLY A 212 0.18 11.17 2.00
N VAL A 213 -1.12 11.28 1.74
CA VAL A 213 -1.67 11.56 0.40
C VAL A 213 -1.42 13.02 0.05
N GLY A 214 -0.62 13.25 -1.01
CA GLY A 214 -0.31 14.61 -1.48
C GLY A 214 -1.53 15.30 -2.11
N ARG A 215 -1.54 16.63 -2.10
CA ARG A 215 -2.58 17.45 -2.72
C ARG A 215 -2.75 17.18 -4.21
N ASP A 216 -1.68 16.86 -4.93
CA ASP A 216 -1.72 16.56 -6.36
C ASP A 216 -2.06 15.12 -6.70
N ASP A 217 -2.41 14.29 -5.71
CA ASP A 217 -2.78 12.89 -5.95
C ASP A 217 -4.08 12.84 -6.76
N GLY A 218 -4.01 12.15 -7.92
CA GLY A 218 -5.13 12.06 -8.87
C GLY A 218 -6.16 10.98 -8.54
N ARG A 219 -5.99 10.24 -7.43
CA ARG A 219 -6.92 9.18 -7.05
C ARG A 219 -8.20 9.75 -6.45
N VAL A 220 -9.30 8.98 -6.56
CA VAL A 220 -10.65 9.44 -6.21
C VAL A 220 -10.78 9.90 -4.75
N PHE A 221 -10.15 9.21 -3.80
CA PHE A 221 -10.20 9.60 -2.39
C PHE A 221 -9.50 10.95 -2.13
N ALA A 222 -8.39 11.24 -2.84
CA ALA A 222 -7.74 12.54 -2.74
C ALA A 222 -8.60 13.66 -3.36
N MET A 223 -9.31 13.36 -4.45
CA MET A 223 -10.28 14.28 -5.03
C MET A 223 -11.40 14.60 -4.03
N PHE A 224 -11.92 13.59 -3.32
CA PHE A 224 -12.97 13.79 -2.32
C PHE A 224 -12.47 14.64 -1.13
N ALA A 225 -11.28 14.35 -0.61
CA ALA A 225 -10.69 15.14 0.47
C ALA A 225 -10.48 16.62 0.06
N ARG A 226 -9.95 16.86 -1.16
CA ARG A 226 -9.81 18.23 -1.70
C ARG A 226 -11.14 18.93 -1.86
N ALA A 227 -12.15 18.26 -2.41
CA ALA A 227 -13.49 18.86 -2.59
C ALA A 227 -14.08 19.27 -1.23
N ALA A 228 -13.97 18.42 -0.22
CA ALA A 228 -14.41 18.73 1.14
C ALA A 228 -13.64 19.91 1.74
N LEU A 229 -12.30 19.92 1.61
CA LEU A 229 -11.43 21.01 2.08
C LEU A 229 -11.77 22.36 1.43
N GLN A 230 -11.99 22.34 0.12
CA GLN A 230 -12.27 23.53 -0.68
C GLN A 230 -13.76 23.93 -0.70
N LYS A 231 -14.62 23.17 0.01
CA LYS A 231 -16.09 23.34 0.01
C LYS A 231 -16.66 23.38 -1.40
N GLN A 232 -16.32 22.38 -2.21
CA GLN A 232 -16.76 22.23 -3.59
C GLN A 232 -17.63 21.00 -3.77
N ASP A 233 -18.54 21.03 -4.74
CA ASP A 233 -19.30 19.86 -5.17
C ASP A 233 -18.37 18.77 -5.71
N ILE A 234 -18.73 17.51 -5.48
CA ILE A 234 -18.06 16.36 -6.09
C ILE A 234 -18.77 16.03 -7.41
N THR A 235 -18.03 15.96 -8.50
CA THR A 235 -18.57 15.48 -9.78
C THR A 235 -17.94 14.14 -10.14
N LEU A 236 -18.77 13.08 -10.21
CA LEU A 236 -18.39 11.78 -10.72
C LEU A 236 -18.70 11.69 -12.22
N LEU A 237 -17.71 11.25 -13.00
CA LEU A 237 -17.86 11.04 -14.45
C LEU A 237 -18.33 9.62 -14.81
N SER A 238 -18.59 8.80 -13.80
CA SER A 238 -19.19 7.45 -13.88
C SER A 238 -20.31 7.33 -12.86
N THR A 239 -21.05 6.21 -12.86
CA THR A 239 -22.11 5.94 -11.87
C THR A 239 -21.61 5.86 -10.43
N GLY A 240 -20.30 5.64 -10.23
CA GLY A 240 -19.69 5.47 -8.91
C GLY A 240 -20.03 4.15 -8.22
N GLU A 241 -20.54 3.16 -8.96
CA GLU A 241 -20.98 1.86 -8.40
C GLU A 241 -19.87 0.86 -8.10
N THR A 242 -18.65 1.11 -8.58
CA THR A 242 -17.49 0.29 -8.20
C THR A 242 -17.31 0.29 -6.68
N ARG A 243 -17.24 -0.91 -6.10
CA ARG A 243 -17.17 -1.13 -4.64
C ARG A 243 -15.87 -1.81 -4.25
N HIS A 244 -15.22 -1.28 -3.23
CA HIS A 244 -14.01 -1.86 -2.64
C HIS A 244 -14.02 -1.70 -1.11
N ASN A 245 -13.18 -2.49 -0.45
CA ASN A 245 -12.78 -2.17 0.91
C ASN A 245 -11.78 -1.00 0.86
N TYR A 246 -11.71 -0.24 1.95
CA TYR A 246 -10.72 0.80 2.17
C TYR A 246 -9.90 0.50 3.41
N LEU A 247 -8.66 0.98 3.46
CA LEU A 247 -7.76 0.73 4.57
C LEU A 247 -6.87 1.96 4.84
N TYR A 248 -6.65 2.26 6.12
CA TYR A 248 -5.74 3.33 6.50
C TYR A 248 -4.27 2.88 6.41
N THR A 249 -3.37 3.83 6.11
CA THR A 249 -1.95 3.51 5.88
C THR A 249 -1.23 2.96 7.10
N THR A 250 -1.58 3.38 8.33
CA THR A 250 -0.96 2.82 9.56
C THR A 250 -1.47 1.42 9.85
N ASP A 251 -2.75 1.12 9.56
CA ASP A 251 -3.30 -0.23 9.68
C ASP A 251 -2.65 -1.17 8.65
N ALA A 252 -2.37 -0.67 7.43
CA ALA A 252 -1.60 -1.41 6.45
C ALA A 252 -0.16 -1.68 6.95
N ALA A 253 0.51 -0.70 7.56
CA ALA A 253 1.85 -0.88 8.13
C ALA A 253 1.86 -1.97 9.23
N GLU A 254 0.88 -1.98 10.14
CA GLU A 254 0.74 -3.02 11.16
C GLU A 254 0.43 -4.39 10.55
N ALA A 255 -0.38 -4.45 9.47
CA ALA A 255 -0.64 -5.67 8.73
C ALA A 255 0.65 -6.25 8.12
N LEU A 256 1.50 -5.39 7.52
CA LEU A 256 2.77 -5.82 6.95
C LEU A 256 3.70 -6.40 8.02
N LEU A 257 3.79 -5.79 9.22
CA LEU A 257 4.56 -6.36 10.33
C LEU A 257 3.93 -7.66 10.84
N THR A 258 2.60 -7.75 10.92
CA THR A 258 1.91 -8.98 11.30
C THR A 258 2.26 -10.11 10.33
N LEU A 259 2.24 -9.87 9.04
CA LEU A 259 2.63 -10.85 8.02
C LEU A 259 4.12 -11.19 8.13
N LEU A 260 4.98 -10.21 8.35
CA LEU A 260 6.42 -10.41 8.47
C LEU A 260 6.77 -11.41 9.59
N PHE A 261 6.09 -11.32 10.73
CA PHE A 261 6.40 -12.11 11.93
C PHE A 261 5.51 -13.34 12.11
N LYS A 262 4.29 -13.35 11.59
CA LYS A 262 3.30 -14.41 11.87
C LYS A 262 2.73 -15.08 10.61
N GLY A 263 2.93 -14.50 9.43
CA GLY A 263 2.41 -15.06 8.19
C GLY A 263 3.08 -16.39 7.83
N THR A 264 2.34 -17.25 7.16
CA THR A 264 2.85 -18.53 6.61
C THR A 264 3.59 -18.28 5.30
N ASN A 265 4.76 -18.88 5.14
CA ASN A 265 5.59 -18.74 3.94
C ASN A 265 4.86 -19.26 2.68
N GLY A 266 4.97 -18.52 1.61
CA GLY A 266 4.33 -18.83 0.32
C GLY A 266 2.83 -18.51 0.26
N GLU A 267 2.23 -17.98 1.33
CA GLU A 267 0.80 -17.70 1.40
C GLU A 267 0.47 -16.23 1.10
N ALA A 268 -0.70 -16.02 0.46
CA ALA A 268 -1.28 -14.71 0.26
C ALA A 268 -2.29 -14.37 1.38
N TYR A 269 -2.45 -13.07 1.65
CA TYR A 269 -3.36 -12.53 2.65
C TYR A 269 -4.04 -11.26 2.12
N ASN A 270 -5.36 -11.21 2.23
CA ASN A 270 -6.11 -9.99 2.00
C ASN A 270 -5.84 -8.97 3.12
N VAL A 271 -5.39 -7.78 2.73
CA VAL A 271 -5.08 -6.69 3.66
C VAL A 271 -6.10 -5.58 3.44
N ALA A 272 -7.18 -5.62 4.20
CA ALA A 272 -8.34 -4.75 4.08
C ALA A 272 -9.05 -4.60 5.42
N ASP A 273 -9.87 -3.56 5.56
CA ASP A 273 -10.87 -3.45 6.61
C ASP A 273 -12.20 -4.00 6.07
N ALA A 274 -12.70 -5.09 6.65
CA ALA A 274 -13.92 -5.75 6.21
C ALA A 274 -15.17 -4.87 6.44
N ASP A 275 -15.16 -4.05 7.49
CA ASP A 275 -16.27 -3.15 7.84
C ASP A 275 -16.28 -1.88 6.98
N ASN A 276 -15.19 -1.60 6.29
CA ASN A 276 -15.03 -0.43 5.44
C ASN A 276 -15.21 -0.76 3.94
N TYR A 277 -16.31 -1.45 3.61
CA TYR A 277 -16.68 -1.78 2.24
C TYR A 277 -17.74 -0.80 1.72
N ALA A 278 -17.46 -0.08 0.63
CA ALA A 278 -18.40 0.88 0.05
C ALA A 278 -18.14 1.13 -1.43
N SER A 279 -19.15 1.67 -2.13
CA SER A 279 -19.00 2.21 -3.48
C SER A 279 -18.30 3.57 -3.46
N ILE A 280 -17.71 3.94 -4.60
CA ILE A 280 -17.14 5.29 -4.80
C ILE A 280 -18.17 6.37 -4.49
N ARG A 281 -19.42 6.16 -4.92
CA ARG A 281 -20.53 7.11 -4.68
C ARG A 281 -20.81 7.25 -3.19
N GLU A 282 -21.02 6.14 -2.45
CA GLU A 282 -21.29 6.14 -1.01
C GLU A 282 -20.16 6.81 -0.22
N VAL A 283 -18.91 6.60 -0.63
CA VAL A 283 -17.75 7.26 -0.01
C VAL A 283 -17.81 8.77 -0.25
N GLY A 284 -18.05 9.22 -1.50
CA GLY A 284 -18.16 10.65 -1.81
C GLY A 284 -19.30 11.34 -1.05
N GLU A 285 -20.47 10.69 -0.98
CA GLU A 285 -21.64 11.17 -0.22
C GLU A 285 -21.31 11.29 1.27
N SER A 286 -20.66 10.27 1.86
CA SER A 286 -20.29 10.29 3.29
C SER A 286 -19.26 11.38 3.62
N VAL A 287 -18.29 11.61 2.72
CA VAL A 287 -17.29 12.69 2.89
C VAL A 287 -17.94 14.06 2.88
N LEU A 288 -18.84 14.32 1.93
CA LEU A 288 -19.57 15.59 1.91
C LEU A 288 -20.44 15.75 3.16
N GLN A 289 -21.17 14.72 3.54
CA GLN A 289 -22.02 14.77 4.74
C GLN A 289 -21.22 15.12 6.01
N SER A 290 -20.03 14.55 6.19
CA SER A 290 -19.21 14.76 7.39
C SER A 290 -18.41 16.06 7.38
N PHE A 291 -17.93 16.52 6.20
CA PHE A 291 -16.94 17.60 6.13
C PHE A 291 -17.35 18.81 5.31
N ALA A 292 -18.39 18.69 4.46
CA ALA A 292 -18.90 19.77 3.62
C ALA A 292 -20.41 19.59 3.32
N PRO A 293 -21.30 19.64 4.34
CA PRO A 293 -22.71 19.24 4.22
C PRO A 293 -23.55 20.12 3.30
N GLU A 294 -23.08 21.31 2.96
CA GLU A 294 -23.74 22.21 2.00
C GLU A 294 -23.47 21.83 0.55
N GLN A 295 -22.46 20.99 0.29
CA GLN A 295 -22.04 20.58 -1.04
C GLN A 295 -22.77 19.29 -1.48
N ARG A 296 -22.77 19.03 -2.79
CA ARG A 296 -23.49 17.91 -3.38
C ARG A 296 -22.60 17.04 -4.25
N LEU A 297 -22.91 15.74 -4.28
CA LEU A 297 -22.35 14.82 -5.25
C LEU A 297 -23.25 14.84 -6.50
N ARG A 298 -22.64 15.10 -7.67
CA ARG A 298 -23.28 15.09 -8.97
C ARG A 298 -22.70 13.98 -9.84
N ILE A 299 -23.54 13.34 -10.63
CA ILE A 299 -23.12 12.34 -11.62
C ILE A 299 -23.25 12.98 -12.99
N GLN A 300 -22.13 13.11 -13.70
CA GLN A 300 -22.08 13.59 -15.07
C GLN A 300 -21.40 12.55 -15.93
N LEU A 301 -22.17 11.62 -16.47
CA LEU A 301 -21.62 10.48 -17.22
C LEU A 301 -20.84 10.97 -18.45
N GLN A 302 -19.63 10.42 -18.60
CA GLN A 302 -18.82 10.55 -19.81
C GLN A 302 -18.65 9.16 -20.42
N PRO A 303 -19.45 8.78 -21.45
CA PRO A 303 -19.44 7.44 -22.04
C PRO A 303 -18.09 6.99 -22.57
N ASP A 304 -17.29 7.94 -23.10
CA ASP A 304 -15.98 7.69 -23.70
C ASP A 304 -14.81 7.82 -22.71
N ALA A 305 -15.10 8.02 -21.42
CA ALA A 305 -14.06 8.11 -20.42
C ALA A 305 -13.39 6.73 -20.21
N PRO A 306 -12.06 6.66 -20.11
CA PRO A 306 -11.32 5.41 -20.02
C PRO A 306 -11.38 4.80 -18.61
N TYR A 307 -12.59 4.68 -18.04
CA TYR A 307 -12.79 4.03 -16.75
C TYR A 307 -12.83 2.51 -16.90
N PRO A 308 -12.21 1.78 -15.97
CA PRO A 308 -12.35 0.33 -15.94
C PRO A 308 -13.81 -0.06 -15.70
N PRO A 309 -14.24 -1.25 -16.17
CA PRO A 309 -15.56 -1.78 -15.86
C PRO A 309 -15.83 -1.81 -14.35
N THR A 310 -17.11 -1.65 -13.97
CA THR A 310 -17.56 -1.77 -12.58
C THR A 310 -17.10 -3.09 -11.97
N THR A 311 -16.51 -3.03 -10.81
CA THR A 311 -16.09 -4.19 -10.00
C THR A 311 -16.67 -4.08 -8.60
N ARG A 312 -16.86 -5.24 -7.95
CA ARG A 312 -17.32 -5.35 -6.57
C ARG A 312 -16.39 -6.32 -5.84
N LEU A 313 -15.38 -5.77 -5.19
CA LEU A 313 -14.31 -6.54 -4.55
C LEU A 313 -14.46 -6.42 -3.03
N ARG A 314 -15.38 -7.23 -2.47
CA ARG A 314 -15.55 -7.38 -1.03
C ARG A 314 -14.61 -8.46 -0.52
N LEU A 315 -13.53 -8.07 0.15
CA LEU A 315 -12.49 -9.00 0.59
C LEU A 315 -12.85 -9.66 1.93
N SER A 316 -12.66 -10.99 2.04
CA SER A 316 -12.56 -11.67 3.32
C SER A 316 -11.19 -11.36 3.94
N THR A 317 -11.18 -11.02 5.22
CA THR A 317 -9.95 -10.73 5.99
C THR A 317 -9.71 -11.76 7.09
N GLU A 318 -10.49 -12.83 7.13
CA GLU A 318 -10.45 -13.86 8.19
C GLU A 318 -9.05 -14.42 8.40
N LYS A 319 -8.33 -14.68 7.30
CA LYS A 319 -6.98 -15.24 7.35
C LYS A 319 -5.98 -14.31 8.04
N LEU A 320 -6.07 -13.00 7.82
CA LEU A 320 -5.23 -12.00 8.48
C LEU A 320 -5.68 -11.74 9.93
N LEU A 321 -6.98 -11.70 10.17
CA LEU A 321 -7.55 -11.57 11.52
C LEU A 321 -7.14 -12.73 12.43
N ALA A 322 -7.05 -13.96 11.89
CA ALA A 322 -6.58 -15.13 12.65
C ALA A 322 -5.12 -15.00 13.14
N LEU A 323 -4.29 -14.15 12.51
CA LEU A 323 -2.94 -13.81 12.97
C LEU A 323 -2.94 -12.79 14.13
N GLY A 324 -4.13 -12.26 14.51
CA GLY A 324 -4.31 -11.30 15.59
C GLY A 324 -4.19 -9.83 15.16
N TRP A 325 -4.14 -9.55 13.85
CA TRP A 325 -4.25 -8.18 13.31
C TRP A 325 -5.71 -7.69 13.33
N LYS A 326 -5.90 -6.38 13.52
CA LYS A 326 -7.20 -5.72 13.38
C LYS A 326 -7.01 -4.29 12.89
N PRO A 327 -7.86 -3.80 11.95
CA PRO A 327 -7.88 -2.39 11.58
C PRO A 327 -8.39 -1.54 12.77
N ARG A 328 -7.99 -0.27 12.81
CA ARG A 328 -8.30 0.67 13.91
C ARG A 328 -8.94 1.95 13.43
N VAL A 329 -8.66 2.36 12.20
CA VAL A 329 -9.04 3.67 11.67
C VAL A 329 -10.22 3.50 10.72
N GLY A 330 -11.41 3.85 11.16
CA GLY A 330 -12.62 3.83 10.34
C GLY A 330 -12.63 4.91 9.26
N ARG A 331 -13.52 4.77 8.26
CA ARG A 331 -13.54 5.60 7.03
C ARG A 331 -13.64 7.09 7.30
N GLU A 332 -14.48 7.53 8.21
CA GLU A 332 -14.62 8.96 8.53
C GLU A 332 -13.31 9.54 9.07
N GLU A 333 -12.68 8.83 10.01
CA GLU A 333 -11.39 9.24 10.59
C GLU A 333 -10.26 9.20 9.53
N MET A 334 -10.28 8.24 8.59
CA MET A 334 -9.34 8.23 7.47
C MET A 334 -9.40 9.54 6.69
N PHE A 335 -10.60 10.00 6.32
CA PHE A 335 -10.78 11.25 5.57
C PHE A 335 -10.48 12.48 6.42
N ARG A 336 -10.84 12.49 7.70
CA ARG A 336 -10.50 13.56 8.64
C ARG A 336 -9.00 13.79 8.63
N ARG A 337 -8.20 12.73 8.82
CA ARG A 337 -6.73 12.81 8.84
C ARG A 337 -6.13 13.24 7.49
N VAL A 338 -6.71 12.81 6.37
CA VAL A 338 -6.25 13.26 5.05
C VAL A 338 -6.52 14.76 4.86
N ILE A 339 -7.71 15.24 5.24
CA ILE A 339 -8.09 16.65 5.14
C ILE A 339 -7.21 17.51 6.06
N GLU A 340 -7.01 17.11 7.32
CA GLU A 340 -6.12 17.78 8.27
C GLU A 340 -4.69 17.87 7.73
N ALA A 341 -4.14 16.76 7.22
CA ALA A 341 -2.80 16.76 6.63
C ALA A 341 -2.68 17.67 5.40
N MET A 342 -3.71 17.71 4.54
CA MET A 342 -3.75 18.64 3.42
C MET A 342 -3.84 20.11 3.84
N GLN A 343 -4.46 20.43 4.98
CA GLN A 343 -4.47 21.77 5.56
C GLN A 343 -3.09 22.16 6.09
N GLU A 344 -2.37 21.24 6.71
CA GLU A 344 -1.03 21.48 7.26
C GLU A 344 0.02 21.79 6.16
N GLU A 345 -0.23 21.41 4.90
CA GLU A 345 0.63 21.72 3.75
C GLU A 345 0.40 23.15 3.20
N GLU A 346 -0.60 23.91 3.70
CA GLU A 346 -0.84 25.33 3.37
C GLU A 346 0.15 26.25 4.09
#